data_a92ba0ea8032c8342839a1f6d14a24c1
#
_entry.id   a92ba0ea8032c8342839a1f6d14a24c1
#
_cell.length_a   1.000
_cell.length_b   1.000
_cell.length_c   1.000
_cell.angle_alpha   90.00
_cell.angle_beta   90.00
_cell.angle_gamma   90.00
#
_symmetry.space_group_name_H-M   'P 1'
#
loop_
_entity.id
_entity.type
_entity.pdbx_description
1 polymer ?
#
loop_
_entity_poly.entity_id
_entity_poly.type
_entity_poly.pdbx_seq_one_letter_code
_entity_poly.pdbx_strand_id
1 'polypeptide(L)'
;MKKSLFTVLMAFMAISVSAVDLPKQGFGFHIGWAQPIIRLNSPTSKDTLSNTVKLNGFKVGVVYDASYVAGFGSSIGLNYTFGASNSGWNSTTMYTYPKNRTMIFYHQLELFVDWQYKFEVAKETYLMLYTGPTIQCGLDFGMRIDRQEWDPVTDVVTTIYGERFNAFNIGNDDLDPTHKTADNALKRLNITWGVGAGFQYKRYFLRGGYDFGLINPYKNADFSTGNHTRGRLDQWNIKLGVYLWYND
;
A
#
# COMPACT_ATOMS: atom_id res chain seq x y z
N MET A 1 11.97 13.46 27.90
CA MET A 1 11.50 13.45 26.52
C MET A 1 9.97 13.44 26.32
N LYS A 2 9.16 12.77 27.17
CA LYS A 2 7.67 12.75 27.00
C LYS A 2 6.99 14.10 27.26
N LYS A 3 7.54 14.95 28.12
CA LYS A 3 6.95 16.27 28.45
C LYS A 3 7.19 17.33 27.35
N SER A 4 8.31 17.27 26.64
CA SER A 4 8.62 18.22 25.57
C SER A 4 7.76 17.98 24.30
N LEU A 5 7.41 16.72 23.99
CA LEU A 5 6.55 16.43 22.85
C LEU A 5 5.13 16.96 23.07
N PHE A 6 4.62 16.84 24.30
CA PHE A 6 3.30 17.35 24.67
C PHE A 6 3.25 18.90 24.63
N THR A 7 4.32 19.55 25.09
CA THR A 7 4.42 21.02 25.04
C THR A 7 4.50 21.55 23.61
N VAL A 8 5.21 20.86 22.71
CA VAL A 8 5.27 21.20 21.28
C VAL A 8 3.90 20.98 20.62
N LEU A 9 3.20 19.90 20.95
CA LEU A 9 1.85 19.63 20.45
C LEU A 9 0.83 20.69 20.91
N MET A 10 0.93 21.11 22.19
CA MET A 10 0.08 22.18 22.76
C MET A 10 0.43 23.55 22.19
N ALA A 11 1.71 23.83 21.92
CA ALA A 11 2.14 25.07 21.26
C ALA A 11 1.63 25.14 19.79
N PHE A 12 1.67 24.01 19.07
CA PHE A 12 1.05 23.91 17.74
C PHE A 12 -0.47 24.14 17.77
N MET A 13 -1.17 23.64 18.78
CA MET A 13 -2.60 23.91 18.95
C MET A 13 -2.91 25.36 19.31
N ALA A 14 -2.00 26.04 20.02
CA ALA A 14 -2.18 27.45 20.44
C ALA A 14 -1.95 28.47 19.30
N ILE A 15 -1.15 28.13 18.30
CA ILE A 15 -0.88 29.01 17.14
C ILE A 15 -2.07 29.10 16.17
N SER A 16 -3.04 28.20 16.28
CA SER A 16 -4.15 28.05 15.33
C SER A 16 -5.46 28.73 15.72
N VAL A 17 -5.44 29.70 16.62
CA VAL A 17 -6.67 30.44 17.06
C VAL A 17 -7.04 31.61 16.12
N SER A 18 -6.51 31.72 14.95
CA SER A 18 -7.14 32.55 13.92
C SER A 18 -8.33 31.76 13.38
N ALA A 19 -9.53 32.31 13.51
CA ALA A 19 -10.75 31.75 12.90
C ALA A 19 -10.55 31.74 11.38
N VAL A 20 -10.06 30.63 10.88
CA VAL A 20 -9.95 30.39 9.44
C VAL A 20 -11.32 29.90 8.99
N ASP A 21 -11.95 30.61 8.07
CA ASP A 21 -13.13 30.13 7.36
C ASP A 21 -12.72 28.96 6.45
N LEU A 22 -12.61 27.80 7.07
CA LEU A 22 -12.37 26.57 6.32
C LEU A 22 -13.70 26.10 5.75
N PRO A 23 -13.69 25.59 4.52
CA PRO A 23 -14.86 24.93 3.97
C PRO A 23 -15.25 23.79 4.89
N LYS A 24 -16.50 23.83 5.30
CA LYS A 24 -17.02 22.91 6.31
C LYS A 24 -17.12 21.48 5.81
N GLN A 25 -17.32 21.30 4.50
CA GLN A 25 -17.48 19.98 3.88
C GLN A 25 -17.05 20.01 2.41
N GLY A 26 -16.51 18.92 1.93
CA GLY A 26 -16.13 18.77 0.52
C GLY A 26 -16.18 17.32 0.06
N PHE A 27 -16.73 17.08 -1.12
CA PHE A 27 -16.66 15.79 -1.79
C PHE A 27 -15.80 15.90 -3.04
N GLY A 28 -14.87 14.99 -3.21
CA GLY A 28 -13.94 15.01 -4.32
C GLY A 28 -13.51 13.61 -4.78
N PHE A 29 -12.73 13.61 -5.83
CA PHE A 29 -12.05 12.41 -6.28
C PHE A 29 -10.55 12.69 -6.47
N HIS A 30 -9.77 11.62 -6.51
CA HIS A 30 -8.34 11.71 -6.70
C HIS A 30 -7.80 10.52 -7.49
N ILE A 31 -6.66 10.77 -8.12
CA ILE A 31 -5.82 9.77 -8.76
C ILE A 31 -4.39 9.98 -8.30
N GLY A 32 -3.61 8.92 -8.24
CA GLY A 32 -2.23 9.05 -7.81
C GLY A 32 -1.41 7.80 -8.02
N TRP A 33 -0.17 7.89 -7.58
CA TRP A 33 0.76 6.78 -7.52
C TRP A 33 0.65 6.07 -6.17
N ALA A 34 0.77 4.75 -6.21
CA ALA A 34 0.85 3.91 -5.02
C ALA A 34 1.96 2.88 -5.16
N GLN A 35 2.64 2.61 -4.05
CA GLN A 35 3.66 1.57 -3.95
C GLN A 35 3.35 0.67 -2.75
N PRO A 36 2.52 -0.38 -2.92
CA PRO A 36 2.41 -1.44 -1.92
C PRO A 36 3.76 -2.13 -1.71
N ILE A 37 4.11 -2.38 -0.44
CA ILE A 37 5.39 -2.97 -0.02
C ILE A 37 5.08 -4.17 0.87
N ILE A 38 5.35 -5.36 0.34
CA ILE A 38 5.16 -6.60 1.07
C ILE A 38 6.49 -6.95 1.73
N ARG A 39 6.51 -6.97 3.05
CA ARG A 39 7.69 -7.36 3.84
C ARG A 39 7.48 -8.74 4.43
N LEU A 40 8.44 -9.62 4.19
CA LEU A 40 8.51 -10.95 4.77
C LEU A 40 9.63 -10.98 5.81
N ASN A 41 9.31 -11.35 7.03
CA ASN A 41 10.27 -11.65 8.06
C ASN A 41 10.30 -13.17 8.28
N SER A 42 11.24 -13.85 7.66
CA SER A 42 11.49 -15.27 7.97
C SER A 42 12.51 -15.35 9.11
N PRO A 43 12.18 -16.00 10.23
CA PRO A 43 13.10 -16.11 11.37
C PRO A 43 14.27 -17.07 11.13
N THR A 44 14.26 -17.86 10.06
CA THR A 44 15.22 -18.95 9.80
C THR A 44 16.34 -18.61 8.83
N SER A 45 16.27 -17.50 8.12
CA SER A 45 17.32 -17.10 7.18
C SER A 45 18.27 -16.13 7.88
N LYS A 46 19.42 -16.62 8.35
CA LYS A 46 20.60 -15.77 8.63
C LYS A 46 21.12 -15.11 7.36
N ASP A 47 20.64 -15.53 6.22
CA ASP A 47 20.92 -14.91 4.92
C ASP A 47 19.98 -13.74 4.70
N THR A 48 20.58 -12.60 4.63
CA THR A 48 20.07 -11.26 4.38
C THR A 48 19.39 -11.06 3.03
N LEU A 49 18.65 -12.03 2.51
CA LEU A 49 17.72 -11.80 1.43
C LEU A 49 16.56 -10.99 2.00
N SER A 50 16.64 -9.68 1.83
CA SER A 50 15.55 -8.76 2.07
C SER A 50 14.34 -9.20 1.25
N ASN A 51 13.48 -10.03 1.84
CA ASN A 51 12.25 -10.50 1.22
C ASN A 51 11.21 -9.36 1.15
N THR A 52 11.61 -8.24 0.60
CA THR A 52 10.75 -7.08 0.41
C THR A 52 10.38 -6.98 -1.06
N VAL A 53 9.11 -7.17 -1.35
CA VAL A 53 8.55 -6.97 -2.70
C VAL A 53 7.90 -5.59 -2.76
N LYS A 54 8.37 -4.74 -3.67
CA LYS A 54 7.79 -3.43 -3.94
C LYS A 54 6.98 -3.51 -5.24
N LEU A 55 5.71 -3.12 -5.16
CA LEU A 55 4.82 -3.05 -6.31
C LEU A 55 4.63 -1.59 -6.69
N ASN A 56 4.77 -1.26 -7.97
CA ASN A 56 4.50 0.09 -8.45
C ASN A 56 3.16 0.10 -9.18
N GLY A 57 2.36 1.14 -8.94
CA GLY A 57 1.06 1.20 -9.54
C GLY A 57 0.35 2.53 -9.32
N PHE A 58 -0.95 2.49 -9.40
CA PHE A 58 -1.80 3.66 -9.24
C PHE A 58 -2.88 3.44 -8.18
N LYS A 59 -3.41 4.55 -7.69
CA LYS A 59 -4.53 4.63 -6.75
C LYS A 59 -5.54 5.63 -7.29
N VAL A 60 -6.82 5.25 -7.30
CA VAL A 60 -7.93 6.14 -7.63
C VAL A 60 -8.96 6.04 -6.52
N GLY A 61 -9.68 7.12 -6.25
CA GLY A 61 -10.68 7.07 -5.20
C GLY A 61 -11.51 8.33 -5.06
N VAL A 62 -12.42 8.24 -4.11
CA VAL A 62 -13.29 9.33 -3.68
C VAL A 62 -12.98 9.69 -2.24
N VAL A 63 -13.18 10.96 -1.90
CA VAL A 63 -12.95 11.50 -0.57
C VAL A 63 -14.06 12.44 -0.18
N TYR A 64 -14.47 12.36 1.06
CA TYR A 64 -15.33 13.31 1.73
C TYR A 64 -14.56 13.89 2.91
N ASP A 65 -14.40 15.21 2.89
CA ASP A 65 -13.74 15.98 3.95
C ASP A 65 -14.78 16.72 4.77
N ALA A 66 -14.66 16.66 6.09
CA ALA A 66 -15.40 17.45 7.04
C ALA A 66 -14.44 18.23 7.94
N SER A 67 -14.60 19.55 8.00
CA SER A 67 -13.86 20.40 8.93
C SER A 67 -14.77 20.72 10.13
N TYR A 68 -14.22 20.66 11.34
CA TYR A 68 -14.99 20.83 12.57
C TYR A 68 -14.73 22.19 13.22
N VAL A 69 -13.51 22.39 13.72
CA VAL A 69 -13.12 23.59 14.47
C VAL A 69 -11.65 23.91 14.19
N ALA A 70 -11.35 25.18 13.98
CA ALA A 70 -9.98 25.73 13.97
C ALA A 70 -8.97 24.90 13.15
N GLY A 71 -9.35 24.49 11.95
CA GLY A 71 -8.47 23.70 11.06
C GLY A 71 -8.50 22.20 11.29
N PHE A 72 -9.08 21.72 12.40
CA PHE A 72 -9.22 20.29 12.64
C PHE A 72 -10.43 19.72 11.90
N GLY A 73 -10.28 18.54 11.33
CA GLY A 73 -11.31 17.85 10.57
C GLY A 73 -11.04 16.36 10.39
N SER A 74 -11.87 15.73 9.58
CA SER A 74 -11.66 14.35 9.15
C SER A 74 -11.88 14.20 7.65
N SER A 75 -11.25 13.19 7.09
CA SER A 75 -11.49 12.70 5.73
C SER A 75 -11.92 11.25 5.81
N ILE A 76 -12.95 10.89 5.08
CA ILE A 76 -13.32 9.50 4.86
C ILE A 76 -13.37 9.24 3.36
N GLY A 77 -12.95 8.09 2.90
CA GLY A 77 -13.02 7.80 1.48
C GLY A 77 -12.74 6.35 1.13
N LEU A 78 -12.99 6.06 -0.13
CA LEU A 78 -12.81 4.74 -0.72
C LEU A 78 -11.80 4.86 -1.85
N ASN A 79 -10.78 3.98 -1.82
CA ASN A 79 -9.76 3.88 -2.85
C ASN A 79 -9.77 2.51 -3.51
N TYR A 80 -9.44 2.47 -4.77
CA TYR A 80 -8.95 1.30 -5.46
C TYR A 80 -7.47 1.49 -5.74
N THR A 81 -6.66 0.48 -5.38
CA THR A 81 -5.21 0.47 -5.62
C THR A 81 -4.85 -0.74 -6.48
N PHE A 82 -4.09 -0.47 -7.52
CA PHE A 82 -3.42 -1.48 -8.33
C PHE A 82 -1.92 -1.33 -8.16
N GLY A 83 -1.20 -2.46 -8.02
CA GLY A 83 0.26 -2.50 -8.00
C GLY A 83 0.77 -3.68 -8.79
N ALA A 84 1.90 -3.51 -9.45
CA ALA A 84 2.57 -4.57 -10.19
C ALA A 84 4.08 -4.54 -9.95
N SER A 85 4.70 -5.71 -10.04
CA SER A 85 6.15 -5.87 -10.02
C SER A 85 6.57 -6.91 -11.05
N ASN A 86 7.76 -6.68 -11.61
CA ASN A 86 8.39 -7.58 -12.55
C ASN A 86 9.87 -7.71 -12.14
N SER A 87 10.31 -8.93 -11.81
CA SER A 87 11.69 -9.19 -11.38
C SER A 87 12.73 -9.03 -12.50
N GLY A 88 12.25 -8.86 -13.76
CA GLY A 88 13.12 -9.02 -14.92
C GLY A 88 13.46 -10.50 -15.16
N TRP A 89 14.22 -10.75 -16.21
CA TRP A 89 14.73 -12.09 -16.53
C TRP A 89 16.02 -12.36 -15.74
N ASN A 90 15.96 -13.28 -14.77
CA ASN A 90 17.07 -13.67 -13.94
C ASN A 90 17.50 -15.10 -14.25
N SER A 91 18.80 -15.32 -14.39
CA SER A 91 19.41 -16.65 -14.53
C SER A 91 19.86 -17.15 -13.15
N THR A 92 19.65 -18.41 -12.85
CA THR A 92 20.15 -19.07 -11.64
C THR A 92 21.61 -19.48 -11.75
N THR A 93 22.20 -19.43 -12.95
CA THR A 93 23.60 -19.80 -13.22
C THR A 93 24.29 -18.72 -14.04
N MET A 94 25.62 -18.67 -14.00
CA MET A 94 26.44 -17.74 -14.79
C MET A 94 26.27 -17.93 -16.31
N TYR A 95 25.68 -19.03 -16.73
CA TYR A 95 25.45 -19.38 -18.13
C TYR A 95 23.94 -19.36 -18.44
N THR A 96 23.53 -18.29 -18.91
CA THR A 96 22.45 -17.82 -19.77
C THR A 96 21.05 -18.45 -19.70
N TYR A 97 20.84 -19.75 -19.49
CA TYR A 97 19.51 -20.39 -19.52
C TYR A 97 19.43 -21.60 -18.59
N PRO A 98 18.23 -21.91 -18.02
CA PRO A 98 16.96 -21.18 -18.17
C PRO A 98 16.94 -19.86 -17.40
N LYS A 99 16.24 -18.86 -17.95
CA LYS A 99 15.95 -17.60 -17.27
C LYS A 99 14.51 -17.61 -16.76
N ASN A 100 14.32 -17.14 -15.53
CA ASN A 100 12.99 -17.02 -14.94
C ASN A 100 12.62 -15.56 -14.72
N ARG A 101 11.33 -15.23 -14.84
CA ARG A 101 10.76 -13.93 -14.56
C ARG A 101 9.52 -14.10 -13.69
N THR A 102 9.49 -13.43 -12.54
CA THR A 102 8.31 -13.40 -11.67
C THR A 102 7.57 -12.10 -11.91
N MET A 103 6.28 -12.20 -12.21
CA MET A 103 5.36 -11.08 -12.32
C MET A 103 4.34 -11.16 -11.20
N ILE A 104 4.15 -10.06 -10.48
CA ILE A 104 3.21 -9.97 -9.37
C ILE A 104 2.25 -8.83 -9.68
N PHE A 105 0.96 -9.07 -9.47
CA PHE A 105 -0.13 -8.11 -9.61
C PHE A 105 -0.92 -8.08 -8.31
N TYR A 106 -1.26 -6.90 -7.84
CA TYR A 106 -2.01 -6.73 -6.61
C TYR A 106 -3.13 -5.71 -6.80
N HIS A 107 -4.35 -6.11 -6.46
CA HIS A 107 -5.55 -5.28 -6.50
C HIS A 107 -6.17 -5.23 -5.13
N GLN A 108 -6.50 -4.03 -4.64
CA GLN A 108 -7.17 -3.87 -3.36
C GLN A 108 -8.17 -2.72 -3.36
N LEU A 109 -9.20 -2.86 -2.53
CA LEU A 109 -10.07 -1.77 -2.09
C LEU A 109 -9.64 -1.30 -0.71
N GLU A 110 -9.72 -0.01 -0.46
CA GLU A 110 -9.32 0.61 0.79
C GLU A 110 -10.42 1.57 1.26
N LEU A 111 -10.82 1.41 2.52
CA LEU A 111 -11.65 2.37 3.24
C LEU A 111 -10.74 3.07 4.25
N PHE A 112 -10.54 4.37 4.10
CA PHE A 112 -9.72 5.15 5.02
C PHE A 112 -10.56 6.15 5.82
N VAL A 113 -10.11 6.42 7.04
CA VAL A 113 -10.62 7.48 7.91
C VAL A 113 -9.42 8.22 8.47
N ASP A 114 -9.17 9.42 7.98
CA ASP A 114 -8.05 10.24 8.41
C ASP A 114 -8.56 11.38 9.30
N TRP A 115 -7.92 11.63 10.42
CA TRP A 115 -7.98 12.90 11.13
C TRP A 115 -7.00 13.83 10.46
N GLN A 116 -7.42 15.05 10.17
CA GLN A 116 -6.60 16.02 9.48
C GLN A 116 -6.58 17.36 10.22
N TYR A 117 -5.46 18.06 10.05
CA TYR A 117 -5.31 19.42 10.46
C TYR A 117 -4.86 20.28 9.29
N LYS A 118 -5.60 21.38 9.00
CA LYS A 118 -5.34 22.30 7.89
C LYS A 118 -4.86 23.63 8.44
N PHE A 119 -3.72 24.10 7.93
CA PHE A 119 -3.13 25.42 8.23
C PHE A 119 -3.34 26.30 7.00
N GLU A 120 -3.98 27.45 7.15
CA GLU A 120 -3.99 28.43 6.08
C GLU A 120 -2.64 29.16 6.02
N VAL A 121 -1.95 29.03 4.90
CA VAL A 121 -0.65 29.68 4.66
C VAL A 121 -0.77 30.89 3.75
N ALA A 122 -1.85 30.95 2.94
CA ALA A 122 -2.23 32.09 2.12
C ALA A 122 -3.73 31.97 1.81
N LYS A 123 -4.33 33.02 1.27
CA LYS A 123 -5.76 33.00 0.88
C LYS A 123 -6.08 31.77 0.04
N GLU A 124 -7.05 30.97 0.49
CA GLU A 124 -7.52 29.74 -0.15
C GLU A 124 -6.42 28.66 -0.33
N THR A 125 -5.34 28.77 0.45
CA THR A 125 -4.16 27.88 0.35
C THR A 125 -3.87 27.26 1.70
N TYR A 126 -3.92 25.94 1.78
CA TYR A 126 -3.77 25.20 3.04
C TYR A 126 -2.68 24.16 2.95
N LEU A 127 -1.85 24.10 3.97
CA LEU A 127 -1.06 22.91 4.28
C LEU A 127 -1.89 21.99 5.17
N MET A 128 -1.82 20.68 4.95
CA MET A 128 -2.54 19.70 5.76
C MET A 128 -1.59 18.62 6.29
N LEU A 129 -1.83 18.21 7.52
CA LEU A 129 -1.26 17.00 8.11
C LEU A 129 -2.42 16.05 8.37
N TYR A 130 -2.22 14.77 8.13
CA TYR A 130 -3.26 13.79 8.36
C TYR A 130 -2.70 12.48 8.90
N THR A 131 -3.53 11.79 9.67
CA THR A 131 -3.23 10.46 10.19
C THR A 131 -4.52 9.69 10.45
N GLY A 132 -4.50 8.38 10.27
CA GLY A 132 -5.68 7.58 10.54
C GLY A 132 -5.59 6.13 10.07
N PRO A 133 -6.59 5.32 10.45
CA PRO A 133 -6.67 3.94 10.04
C PRO A 133 -7.19 3.78 8.61
N THR A 134 -6.69 2.75 7.94
CA THR A 134 -7.20 2.30 6.64
C THR A 134 -7.46 0.81 6.70
N ILE A 135 -8.66 0.40 6.33
CA ILE A 135 -9.04 -1.00 6.13
C ILE A 135 -8.82 -1.33 4.66
N GLN A 136 -8.03 -2.34 4.39
CA GLN A 136 -7.68 -2.77 3.03
C GLN A 136 -8.24 -4.18 2.80
N CYS A 137 -8.92 -4.37 1.67
CA CYS A 137 -9.43 -5.65 1.22
C CYS A 137 -8.76 -6.04 -0.09
N GLY A 138 -7.90 -7.06 -0.07
CA GLY A 138 -7.27 -7.62 -1.25
C GLY A 138 -8.28 -8.34 -2.14
N LEU A 139 -8.42 -7.89 -3.36
CA LEU A 139 -9.30 -8.48 -4.37
C LEU A 139 -8.58 -9.61 -5.11
N ASP A 140 -7.35 -9.34 -5.52
CA ASP A 140 -6.51 -10.26 -6.26
C ASP A 140 -5.03 -10.04 -5.91
N PHE A 141 -4.31 -11.13 -5.71
CA PHE A 141 -2.86 -11.18 -5.59
C PHE A 141 -2.35 -12.23 -6.57
N GLY A 142 -2.25 -11.81 -7.85
CA GLY A 142 -1.81 -12.67 -8.94
C GLY A 142 -0.30 -12.79 -8.99
N MET A 143 0.20 -14.01 -9.11
CA MET A 143 1.61 -14.29 -9.40
C MET A 143 1.71 -15.17 -10.63
N ARG A 144 2.71 -14.91 -11.47
CA ARG A 144 3.04 -15.71 -12.64
C ARG A 144 4.55 -15.81 -12.76
N ILE A 145 5.06 -17.02 -13.03
CA ILE A 145 6.46 -17.27 -13.27
C ILE A 145 6.61 -17.70 -14.72
N ASP A 146 7.25 -16.85 -15.52
CA ASP A 146 7.58 -17.16 -16.91
C ASP A 146 9.01 -17.70 -16.98
N ARG A 147 9.28 -18.63 -17.90
CA ARG A 147 10.58 -19.27 -18.11
C ARG A 147 11.04 -19.10 -19.55
N GLN A 148 12.31 -18.79 -19.75
CA GLN A 148 12.95 -18.85 -21.06
C GLN A 148 13.90 -20.04 -21.11
N GLU A 149 13.79 -20.82 -22.16
CA GLU A 149 14.69 -21.93 -22.47
C GLU A 149 15.38 -21.67 -23.80
N TRP A 150 16.64 -22.04 -23.86
CA TRP A 150 17.42 -22.00 -25.08
C TRP A 150 17.66 -23.41 -25.58
N ASP A 151 17.39 -23.66 -26.85
CA ASP A 151 17.68 -24.91 -27.51
C ASP A 151 19.05 -24.79 -28.24
N PRO A 152 20.07 -25.53 -27.79
CA PRO A 152 21.39 -25.46 -28.38
C PRO A 152 21.48 -26.04 -29.79
N VAL A 153 20.48 -26.83 -30.22
CA VAL A 153 20.46 -27.44 -31.56
C VAL A 153 19.92 -26.48 -32.60
N THR A 154 18.88 -25.75 -32.26
CA THR A 154 18.20 -24.82 -33.17
C THR A 154 18.62 -23.38 -32.98
N ASP A 155 19.39 -23.07 -31.93
CA ASP A 155 19.75 -21.71 -31.47
C ASP A 155 18.54 -20.79 -31.25
N VAL A 156 17.41 -21.39 -30.87
CA VAL A 156 16.15 -20.67 -30.62
C VAL A 156 15.90 -20.52 -29.14
N VAL A 157 15.50 -19.31 -28.72
CA VAL A 157 15.01 -19.01 -27.37
C VAL A 157 13.49 -19.09 -27.35
N THR A 158 12.97 -20.04 -26.59
CA THR A 158 11.52 -20.21 -26.40
C THR A 158 11.08 -19.61 -25.05
N THR A 159 10.02 -18.83 -25.04
CA THR A 159 9.41 -18.32 -23.80
C THR A 159 8.18 -19.17 -23.47
N ILE A 160 8.23 -19.78 -22.29
CA ILE A 160 7.13 -20.54 -21.69
C ILE A 160 6.47 -19.65 -20.67
N TYR A 161 5.20 -19.30 -20.89
CA TYR A 161 4.41 -18.52 -19.96
C TYR A 161 3.82 -19.46 -18.91
N GLY A 162 4.13 -19.19 -17.62
CA GLY A 162 3.54 -19.94 -16.53
C GLY A 162 2.05 -19.64 -16.33
N GLU A 163 1.38 -20.51 -15.63
CA GLU A 163 0.01 -20.25 -15.18
C GLU A 163 -0.01 -19.14 -14.14
N ARG A 164 -1.09 -18.33 -14.18
CA ARG A 164 -1.33 -17.31 -13.17
C ARG A 164 -2.10 -17.93 -12.02
N PHE A 165 -1.59 -17.77 -10.80
CA PHE A 165 -2.29 -18.16 -9.59
C PHE A 165 -2.59 -16.96 -8.70
N ASN A 166 -3.67 -17.04 -7.93
CA ASN A 166 -4.07 -16.01 -6.97
C ASN A 166 -3.74 -16.47 -5.55
N ALA A 167 -2.79 -15.80 -4.89
CA ALA A 167 -2.31 -16.17 -3.56
C ALA A 167 -3.39 -16.08 -2.45
N PHE A 168 -4.52 -15.43 -2.71
CA PHE A 168 -5.66 -15.44 -1.81
C PHE A 168 -6.50 -16.71 -1.91
N ASN A 169 -6.35 -17.50 -2.97
CA ASN A 169 -7.16 -18.70 -3.26
C ASN A 169 -6.35 -19.99 -3.22
N ILE A 170 -5.02 -19.89 -3.09
CA ILE A 170 -4.15 -21.07 -3.04
C ILE A 170 -4.20 -21.63 -1.63
N GLY A 171 -4.65 -22.88 -1.50
CA GLY A 171 -4.36 -23.72 -0.35
C GLY A 171 -2.89 -24.15 -0.38
N ASN A 172 -2.32 -24.52 0.75
CA ASN A 172 -0.98 -25.08 0.81
C ASN A 172 -0.82 -26.36 -0.02
N ASP A 173 -1.93 -27.04 -0.35
CA ASP A 173 -1.97 -28.27 -1.15
C ASP A 173 -1.49 -28.06 -2.59
N ASP A 174 -1.67 -26.86 -3.16
CA ASP A 174 -1.24 -26.54 -4.52
C ASP A 174 0.27 -26.23 -4.61
N LEU A 175 0.88 -25.84 -3.48
CA LEU A 175 2.32 -25.53 -3.40
C LEU A 175 3.16 -26.74 -2.91
N ASP A 176 2.58 -27.62 -2.11
CA ASP A 176 3.19 -28.84 -1.61
C ASP A 176 2.13 -29.92 -1.36
N PRO A 177 1.91 -30.86 -2.30
CA PRO A 177 0.91 -31.91 -2.19
C PRO A 177 1.17 -32.89 -1.03
N THR A 178 2.32 -32.80 -0.35
CA THR A 178 2.66 -33.65 0.80
C THR A 178 2.19 -33.07 2.13
N HIS A 179 1.84 -31.77 2.19
CA HIS A 179 1.37 -31.08 3.39
C HIS A 179 -0.05 -30.54 3.23
N LYS A 180 -1.02 -31.36 3.61
CA LYS A 180 -2.46 -31.05 3.53
C LYS A 180 -2.90 -30.08 4.66
N THR A 181 -2.62 -28.80 4.53
CA THR A 181 -3.25 -27.77 5.37
C THR A 181 -3.95 -26.75 4.49
N ALA A 182 -5.24 -26.92 4.35
CA ALA A 182 -6.14 -26.21 3.42
C ALA A 182 -6.41 -24.75 3.86
N ASP A 183 -5.40 -23.93 4.03
CA ASP A 183 -5.60 -22.51 4.37
C ASP A 183 -4.90 -21.59 3.37
N ASN A 184 -5.66 -20.62 2.85
CA ASN A 184 -5.15 -19.58 1.96
C ASN A 184 -3.86 -18.95 2.51
N ALA A 185 -2.81 -18.85 1.69
CA ALA A 185 -1.51 -18.34 2.10
C ALA A 185 -1.56 -16.88 2.60
N LEU A 186 -2.48 -16.10 2.07
CA LEU A 186 -2.66 -14.68 2.41
C LEU A 186 -4.07 -14.37 2.89
N LYS A 187 -4.18 -13.46 3.86
CA LYS A 187 -5.44 -12.86 4.28
C LYS A 187 -5.83 -11.73 3.32
N ARG A 188 -7.09 -11.69 2.93
CA ARG A 188 -7.63 -10.58 2.11
C ARG A 188 -7.73 -9.28 2.90
N LEU A 189 -8.01 -9.37 4.21
CA LEU A 189 -8.17 -8.21 5.07
C LEU A 189 -6.84 -7.79 5.68
N ASN A 190 -6.50 -6.52 5.52
CA ASN A 190 -5.38 -5.85 6.18
C ASN A 190 -5.86 -4.55 6.81
N ILE A 191 -5.21 -4.15 7.90
CA ILE A 191 -5.42 -2.87 8.56
C ILE A 191 -4.09 -2.14 8.61
N THR A 192 -4.09 -0.89 8.18
CA THR A 192 -2.92 -0.03 8.21
C THR A 192 -3.21 1.23 9.01
N TRP A 193 -2.16 1.92 9.42
CA TRP A 193 -2.23 3.25 9.98
C TRP A 193 -1.42 4.20 9.12
N GLY A 194 -2.09 5.21 8.57
CA GLY A 194 -1.51 6.19 7.69
C GLY A 194 -0.99 7.43 8.42
N VAL A 195 0.09 7.99 7.92
CA VAL A 195 0.55 9.34 8.26
C VAL A 195 0.94 10.05 6.97
N GLY A 196 0.61 11.33 6.87
CA GLY A 196 0.93 12.08 5.67
C GLY A 196 0.77 13.57 5.80
N ALA A 197 1.16 14.23 4.73
CA ALA A 197 1.02 15.67 4.56
C ALA A 197 0.43 15.97 3.19
N GLY A 198 -0.12 17.16 3.04
CA GLY A 198 -0.70 17.60 1.79
C GLY A 198 -0.76 19.10 1.66
N PHE A 199 -1.16 19.52 0.49
CA PHE A 199 -1.34 20.89 0.10
C PHE A 199 -2.69 20.99 -0.59
N GLN A 200 -3.46 22.03 -0.28
CA GLN A 200 -4.72 22.35 -0.95
C GLN A 200 -4.69 23.79 -1.43
N TYR A 201 -5.06 23.98 -2.68
CA TYR A 201 -5.29 25.29 -3.27
C TYR A 201 -6.69 25.32 -3.88
N LYS A 202 -7.56 26.13 -3.32
CA LYS A 202 -8.97 26.16 -3.70
C LYS A 202 -9.57 24.74 -3.64
N ARG A 203 -10.02 24.24 -4.80
CA ARG A 203 -10.61 22.90 -4.96
C ARG A 203 -9.60 21.78 -5.22
N TYR A 204 -8.33 22.11 -5.53
CA TYR A 204 -7.32 21.13 -5.85
C TYR A 204 -6.52 20.77 -4.61
N PHE A 205 -6.20 19.50 -4.48
CA PHE A 205 -5.35 19.03 -3.39
C PHE A 205 -4.29 18.03 -3.87
N LEU A 206 -3.15 18.07 -3.23
CA LEU A 206 -2.06 17.10 -3.33
C LEU A 206 -1.85 16.51 -1.94
N ARG A 207 -1.85 15.17 -1.83
CA ARG A 207 -1.59 14.44 -0.58
C ARG A 207 -0.52 13.41 -0.81
N GLY A 208 0.45 13.30 0.11
CA GLY A 208 1.46 12.26 0.12
C GLY A 208 1.57 11.63 1.50
N GLY A 209 1.70 10.31 1.57
CA GLY A 209 1.73 9.62 2.86
C GLY A 209 2.31 8.22 2.80
N TYR A 210 2.43 7.65 3.98
CA TYR A 210 2.88 6.28 4.21
C TYR A 210 1.92 5.57 5.15
N ASP A 211 1.45 4.40 4.74
CA ASP A 211 0.55 3.55 5.49
C ASP A 211 1.34 2.36 6.05
N PHE A 212 1.35 2.22 7.39
CA PHE A 212 2.03 1.15 8.12
C PHE A 212 1.07 -0.03 8.30
N GLY A 213 1.42 -1.23 7.84
CA GLY A 213 0.66 -2.43 8.10
C GLY A 213 0.66 -2.80 9.59
N LEU A 214 -0.51 -3.00 10.17
CA LEU A 214 -0.69 -3.37 11.59
C LEU A 214 -0.92 -4.86 11.78
N ILE A 215 -1.40 -5.55 10.75
CA ILE A 215 -1.77 -6.97 10.81
C ILE A 215 -0.77 -7.77 9.98
N ASN A 216 -0.49 -8.99 10.44
CA ASN A 216 0.23 -9.97 9.65
C ASN A 216 -0.67 -10.47 8.50
N PRO A 217 -0.34 -10.18 7.23
CA PRO A 217 -1.14 -10.62 6.08
C PRO A 217 -1.02 -12.12 5.81
N TYR A 218 -0.01 -12.79 6.37
CA TYR A 218 0.17 -14.23 6.20
C TYR A 218 -0.70 -15.00 7.17
N LYS A 219 -1.40 -16.00 6.65
CA LYS A 219 -2.21 -16.92 7.40
C LYS A 219 -1.38 -18.19 7.59
N ASN A 220 -0.92 -18.47 8.82
CA ASN A 220 -0.29 -19.73 9.25
C ASN A 220 0.59 -20.44 8.19
N ALA A 221 1.31 -19.70 7.40
CA ALA A 221 2.23 -20.28 6.42
C ALA A 221 3.40 -20.92 7.18
N ASP A 222 3.22 -22.15 7.63
CA ASP A 222 4.27 -23.03 8.05
C ASP A 222 5.03 -23.50 6.79
N PHE A 223 5.96 -22.69 6.34
CA PHE A 223 6.96 -23.19 5.40
C PHE A 223 7.83 -24.18 6.14
N SER A 224 7.50 -25.45 6.07
CA SER A 224 8.27 -26.69 6.39
C SER A 224 9.21 -26.74 7.61
N THR A 225 9.30 -25.70 8.45
CA THR A 225 10.28 -25.61 9.55
C THR A 225 9.68 -25.17 10.89
N GLY A 226 8.34 -25.15 11.05
CA GLY A 226 7.69 -24.84 12.32
C GLY A 226 7.79 -23.38 12.79
N ASN A 227 8.28 -22.48 11.96
CA ASN A 227 8.42 -21.07 12.31
C ASN A 227 7.35 -20.23 11.58
N HIS A 228 6.50 -19.57 12.35
CA HIS A 228 5.44 -18.71 11.82
C HIS A 228 6.02 -17.54 11.00
N THR A 229 5.73 -17.51 9.71
CA THR A 229 6.11 -16.39 8.85
C THR A 229 5.34 -15.15 9.29
N ARG A 230 6.07 -14.11 9.65
CA ARG A 230 5.49 -12.79 9.95
C ARG A 230 5.76 -11.87 8.78
N GLY A 231 4.79 -11.06 8.45
CA GLY A 231 4.94 -10.06 7.42
C GLY A 231 4.16 -8.80 7.72
N ARG A 232 4.38 -7.80 6.90
CA ARG A 232 3.69 -6.52 6.96
C ARG A 232 3.46 -6.02 5.55
N LEU A 233 2.28 -5.49 5.31
CA LEU A 233 1.93 -4.81 4.07
C LEU A 233 1.88 -3.31 4.33
N ASP A 234 2.90 -2.60 3.88
CA ASP A 234 3.02 -1.14 3.95
C ASP A 234 2.68 -0.54 2.59
N GLN A 235 2.52 0.79 2.53
CA GLN A 235 2.27 1.47 1.27
C GLN A 235 2.71 2.93 1.29
N TRP A 236 3.48 3.36 0.28
CA TRP A 236 3.63 4.77 -0.08
C TRP A 236 2.52 5.19 -1.03
N ASN A 237 2.07 6.43 -0.92
CA ASN A 237 1.11 6.99 -1.87
C ASN A 237 1.32 8.50 -2.07
N ILE A 238 1.04 8.95 -3.30
CA ILE A 238 0.94 10.37 -3.65
C ILE A 238 -0.34 10.50 -4.47
N LYS A 239 -1.24 11.40 -4.07
CA LYS A 239 -2.57 11.58 -4.66
C LYS A 239 -2.78 13.04 -5.04
N LEU A 240 -3.22 13.28 -6.27
CA LEU A 240 -3.71 14.58 -6.75
C LEU A 240 -5.22 14.47 -6.91
N GLY A 241 -5.95 15.43 -6.41
CA GLY A 241 -7.41 15.39 -6.48
C GLY A 241 -8.06 16.77 -6.61
N VAL A 242 -9.37 16.71 -6.78
CA VAL A 242 -10.22 17.89 -6.91
C VAL A 242 -11.54 17.68 -6.16
N TYR A 243 -11.95 18.67 -5.40
CA TYR A 243 -13.28 18.70 -4.80
C TYR A 243 -14.31 19.16 -5.85
N LEU A 244 -15.26 18.29 -6.15
CA LEU A 244 -16.37 18.57 -7.08
C LEU A 244 -17.41 19.48 -6.44
N TRP A 245 -17.65 19.23 -5.18
CA TRP A 245 -18.58 19.99 -4.36
C TRP A 245 -17.85 20.46 -3.09
N TYR A 246 -18.09 21.71 -2.75
CA TYR A 246 -17.41 22.39 -1.67
C TYR A 246 -18.39 23.38 -1.06
N ASN A 247 -18.79 23.18 0.19
CA ASN A 247 -19.65 24.11 0.93
C ASN A 247 -18.76 25.06 1.73
N ASP A 248 -18.90 26.35 1.46
CA ASP A 248 -18.34 27.44 2.25
C ASP A 248 -19.06 27.58 3.60
#